data_d5280fa34e6095fdf44ca02fcafb2b66
#
_entry.id   d5280fa34e6095fdf44ca02fcafb2b66
#
_cell.length_a   1.000
_cell.length_b   1.000
_cell.length_c   1.000
_cell.angle_alpha   90.00
_cell.angle_beta   90.00
_cell.angle_gamma   90.00
#
_symmetry.space_group_name_H-M   'P 1'
#
loop_
_entity.id
_entity.type
_entity.pdbx_description
1 polymer ?
#
loop_
_entity_poly.entity_id
_entity_poly.type
_entity_poly.pdbx_seq_one_letter_code
_entity_poly.pdbx_strand_id
1 'polypeptide(L)'
;MELRSFLCCAVLLIVFCFGNGHAKLAPDYIHPCNDTTSECLVKATQFALPEFVKGIPELGVPSLDPFTIDQLAIPLSGLKVTFYKGKVSGFRKCIVDNVISQLEKRYFGLEFHCNLTIKGQYGAVGKILLFPINGEGDAKVKLTNLRMKVDINTKYVKDENAVNHFAVRNYKYSFDYGDRVSFDLKNLFKGSKELSDTVLAFLNDNWRTVAEEFGKPIVDYAVDLAIRTIEKFFEKVPYEELVNVPIPQ
;
A
#
# COMPACT_ATOMS: atom_id res chain seq x y z
N MET A 1 -70.07 -19.64 3.27
CA MET A 1 -68.99 -20.10 4.14
C MET A 1 -67.87 -20.59 3.25
N GLU A 2 -67.29 -19.75 2.39
CA GLU A 2 -66.16 -20.11 1.50
C GLU A 2 -65.30 -18.91 1.03
N LEU A 3 -65.25 -17.80 1.78
CA LEU A 3 -64.45 -16.63 1.36
C LEU A 3 -63.26 -16.34 2.29
N ARG A 4 -63.02 -17.22 3.29
CA ARG A 4 -61.87 -17.03 4.25
C ARG A 4 -60.66 -17.89 3.96
N SER A 5 -60.76 -18.87 3.04
CA SER A 5 -59.66 -19.80 2.75
C SER A 5 -58.70 -19.31 1.68
N PHE A 6 -59.10 -18.35 0.82
CA PHE A 6 -58.26 -17.83 -0.26
C PHE A 6 -57.29 -16.69 0.16
N LEU A 7 -57.58 -16.05 1.29
CA LEU A 7 -56.73 -14.93 1.77
C LEU A 7 -55.49 -15.40 2.53
N CYS A 8 -55.50 -16.62 3.05
CA CYS A 8 -54.36 -17.16 3.83
C CYS A 8 -53.23 -17.70 2.95
N CYS A 9 -53.53 -18.18 1.71
CA CYS A 9 -52.50 -18.64 0.78
C CYS A 9 -51.76 -17.53 0.03
N ALA A 10 -52.39 -16.35 -0.12
CA ALA A 10 -51.75 -15.21 -0.79
C ALA A 10 -50.70 -14.48 0.09
N VAL A 11 -50.85 -14.54 1.42
CA VAL A 11 -49.90 -13.91 2.37
C VAL A 11 -48.64 -14.78 2.59
N LEU A 12 -48.73 -16.10 2.38
CA LEU A 12 -47.62 -17.04 2.52
C LEU A 12 -46.67 -17.04 1.31
N LEU A 13 -47.04 -16.49 0.16
CA LEU A 13 -46.22 -16.44 -1.06
C LEU A 13 -45.38 -15.17 -1.19
N ILE A 14 -45.63 -14.15 -0.34
CA ILE A 14 -44.85 -12.90 -0.38
C ILE A 14 -43.59 -12.97 0.50
N VAL A 15 -43.46 -13.96 1.37
CA VAL A 15 -42.32 -14.06 2.32
C VAL A 15 -41.10 -14.79 1.73
N PHE A 16 -41.17 -15.36 0.52
CA PHE A 16 -40.08 -16.17 -0.06
C PHE A 16 -39.27 -15.50 -1.16
N CYS A 17 -39.43 -14.19 -1.38
CA CYS A 17 -38.65 -13.48 -2.41
C CYS A 17 -37.62 -12.47 -1.86
N PHE A 18 -37.31 -12.50 -0.58
CA PHE A 18 -36.08 -11.85 -0.12
C PHE A 18 -34.92 -12.85 -0.29
N GLY A 19 -34.53 -13.06 -1.53
CA GLY A 19 -33.21 -13.61 -1.80
C GLY A 19 -32.18 -12.69 -1.10
N ASN A 20 -31.43 -13.25 -0.15
CA ASN A 20 -30.28 -12.62 0.46
C ASN A 20 -29.19 -12.39 -0.63
N GLY A 21 -29.47 -11.49 -1.56
CA GLY A 21 -28.42 -10.91 -2.40
C GLY A 21 -27.58 -10.02 -1.50
N HIS A 22 -26.49 -10.54 -0.97
CA HIS A 22 -25.50 -9.69 -0.34
C HIS A 22 -25.04 -8.70 -1.39
N ALA A 23 -25.19 -7.41 -1.11
CA ALA A 23 -24.64 -6.38 -2.00
C ALA A 23 -23.14 -6.61 -2.14
N LYS A 24 -22.64 -6.63 -3.38
CA LYS A 24 -21.21 -6.77 -3.67
C LYS A 24 -20.44 -5.66 -2.95
N LEU A 25 -19.44 -6.02 -2.16
CA LEU A 25 -18.60 -5.09 -1.41
C LEU A 25 -17.31 -4.75 -2.15
N ALA A 26 -16.78 -5.69 -2.96
CA ALA A 26 -15.64 -5.41 -3.81
C ALA A 26 -16.00 -4.36 -4.87
N PRO A 27 -15.19 -3.30 -5.03
CA PRO A 27 -15.36 -2.34 -6.11
C PRO A 27 -15.37 -3.00 -7.49
N ASP A 28 -16.04 -2.38 -8.46
CA ASP A 28 -16.20 -2.93 -9.81
C ASP A 28 -14.90 -3.16 -10.58
N TYR A 29 -13.84 -2.44 -10.21
CA TYR A 29 -12.52 -2.65 -10.79
C TYR A 29 -11.77 -3.88 -10.22
N ILE A 30 -12.31 -4.55 -9.22
CA ILE A 30 -11.78 -5.82 -8.72
C ILE A 30 -12.38 -6.95 -9.56
N HIS A 31 -11.54 -7.57 -10.36
CA HIS A 31 -11.91 -8.67 -11.24
C HIS A 31 -11.34 -9.98 -10.68
N PRO A 32 -12.16 -10.83 -10.05
CA PRO A 32 -11.71 -12.11 -9.52
C PRO A 32 -11.16 -13.01 -10.62
N CYS A 33 -10.01 -13.64 -10.37
CA CYS A 33 -9.47 -14.66 -11.26
C CYS A 33 -10.16 -16.01 -11.03
N ASN A 34 -10.40 -16.74 -12.13
CA ASN A 34 -10.95 -18.10 -12.09
C ASN A 34 -9.88 -19.17 -11.80
N ASP A 35 -8.63 -18.78 -11.76
CA ASP A 35 -7.47 -19.61 -11.43
C ASP A 35 -6.43 -18.79 -10.67
N THR A 36 -5.36 -19.43 -10.23
CA THR A 36 -4.25 -18.78 -9.51
C THR A 36 -3.00 -18.63 -10.39
N THR A 37 -3.15 -18.60 -11.71
CA THR A 37 -2.03 -18.39 -12.63
C THR A 37 -1.49 -16.96 -12.48
N SER A 38 -0.17 -16.82 -12.55
CA SER A 38 0.47 -15.50 -12.46
C SER A 38 -0.03 -14.56 -13.55
N GLU A 39 -0.34 -15.06 -14.74
CA GLU A 39 -0.85 -14.25 -15.85
C GLU A 39 -2.19 -13.57 -15.51
N CYS A 40 -3.18 -14.33 -15.00
CA CYS A 40 -4.45 -13.74 -14.56
C CYS A 40 -4.23 -12.74 -13.43
N LEU A 41 -3.48 -13.14 -12.41
CA LEU A 41 -3.26 -12.34 -11.21
C LEU A 41 -2.52 -11.03 -11.51
N VAL A 42 -1.50 -11.05 -12.38
CA VAL A 42 -0.77 -9.83 -12.80
C VAL A 42 -1.72 -8.88 -13.54
N LYS A 43 -2.50 -9.40 -14.51
CA LYS A 43 -3.46 -8.57 -15.26
C LYS A 43 -4.52 -7.94 -14.34
N ALA A 44 -5.11 -8.74 -13.46
CA ALA A 44 -6.13 -8.26 -12.52
C ALA A 44 -5.56 -7.22 -11.54
N THR A 45 -4.38 -7.48 -10.97
CA THR A 45 -3.71 -6.56 -10.04
C THR A 45 -3.30 -5.28 -10.75
N GLN A 46 -2.71 -5.35 -11.94
CA GLN A 46 -2.31 -4.17 -12.72
C GLN A 46 -3.53 -3.32 -13.10
N PHE A 47 -4.65 -3.94 -13.44
CA PHE A 47 -5.89 -3.22 -13.75
C PHE A 47 -6.47 -2.53 -12.51
N ALA A 48 -6.49 -3.20 -11.37
CA ALA A 48 -7.07 -2.67 -10.14
C ALA A 48 -6.20 -1.60 -9.48
N LEU A 49 -4.89 -1.70 -9.59
CA LEU A 49 -3.91 -0.88 -8.86
C LEU A 49 -4.17 0.64 -8.94
N PRO A 50 -4.39 1.26 -10.14
CA PRO A 50 -4.58 2.71 -10.24
C PRO A 50 -5.80 3.24 -9.49
N GLU A 51 -6.84 2.43 -9.35
CA GLU A 51 -8.06 2.78 -8.61
C GLU A 51 -7.92 2.42 -7.12
N PHE A 52 -7.41 1.25 -6.80
CA PHE A 52 -7.20 0.79 -5.42
C PHE A 52 -6.38 1.78 -4.59
N VAL A 53 -5.28 2.28 -5.15
CA VAL A 53 -4.40 3.22 -4.43
C VAL A 53 -5.01 4.59 -4.17
N LYS A 54 -6.15 4.93 -4.79
CA LYS A 54 -6.93 6.13 -4.42
C LYS A 54 -7.60 5.99 -3.05
N GLY A 55 -7.70 4.77 -2.55
CA GLY A 55 -8.47 4.40 -1.37
C GLY A 55 -9.93 4.09 -1.70
N ILE A 56 -10.62 3.53 -0.74
CA ILE A 56 -12.04 3.14 -0.83
C ILE A 56 -12.74 3.67 0.42
N PRO A 57 -13.21 4.94 0.41
CA PRO A 57 -13.79 5.58 1.59
C PRO A 57 -14.95 4.79 2.20
N GLU A 58 -15.77 4.16 1.37
CA GLU A 58 -16.93 3.37 1.77
C GLU A 58 -16.55 2.15 2.62
N LEU A 59 -15.34 1.63 2.41
CA LEU A 59 -14.77 0.52 3.18
C LEU A 59 -13.79 0.99 4.26
N GLY A 60 -13.59 2.29 4.42
CA GLY A 60 -12.59 2.85 5.34
C GLY A 60 -11.14 2.56 4.93
N VAL A 61 -10.89 2.22 3.66
CA VAL A 61 -9.56 1.96 3.11
C VAL A 61 -8.91 3.28 2.72
N PRO A 62 -7.78 3.68 3.35
CA PRO A 62 -7.15 4.97 3.10
C PRO A 62 -6.46 5.03 1.74
N SER A 63 -6.23 6.25 1.24
CA SER A 63 -5.46 6.48 0.02
C SER A 63 -3.97 6.16 0.23
N LEU A 64 -3.38 5.48 -0.75
CA LEU A 64 -1.93 5.27 -0.88
C LEU A 64 -1.30 6.16 -1.96
N ASP A 65 -2.11 6.82 -2.82
CA ASP A 65 -1.59 7.74 -3.85
C ASP A 65 -2.50 8.96 -4.07
N PRO A 66 -2.19 10.06 -3.45
CA PRO A 66 -1.08 10.27 -2.51
C PRO A 66 -1.44 9.79 -1.11
N PHE A 67 -0.47 9.27 -0.38
CA PHE A 67 -0.63 9.20 1.07
C PHE A 67 0.07 10.38 1.75
N THR A 68 -0.44 10.78 2.91
CA THR A 68 0.06 11.90 3.70
C THR A 68 0.78 11.41 4.94
N ILE A 69 1.82 12.14 5.32
CA ILE A 69 2.59 11.93 6.55
C ILE A 69 2.52 13.23 7.34
N ASP A 70 1.77 13.26 8.42
CA ASP A 70 1.67 14.48 9.25
C ASP A 70 3.01 14.77 9.90
N GLN A 71 3.57 13.78 10.58
CA GLN A 71 4.90 13.83 11.18
C GLN A 71 5.49 12.43 11.27
N LEU A 72 6.77 12.31 10.90
CA LEU A 72 7.56 11.08 11.02
C LEU A 72 8.93 11.42 11.58
N ALA A 73 9.24 10.92 12.77
CA ALA A 73 10.59 10.91 13.28
C ALA A 73 11.34 9.72 12.68
N ILE A 74 12.44 9.98 12.00
CA ILE A 74 13.26 8.96 11.34
C ILE A 74 14.48 8.72 12.23
N PRO A 75 14.56 7.56 12.90
CA PRO A 75 15.68 7.23 13.77
C PRO A 75 16.88 6.82 12.92
N LEU A 76 17.83 7.72 12.76
CA LEU A 76 19.08 7.47 12.04
C LEU A 76 20.26 7.55 13.00
N SER A 77 21.30 6.76 12.76
CA SER A 77 22.52 6.80 13.57
C SER A 77 23.25 8.12 13.37
N GLY A 78 23.39 8.89 14.44
CA GLY A 78 24.11 10.17 14.43
C GLY A 78 23.36 11.34 13.77
N LEU A 79 22.12 11.13 13.29
CA LEU A 79 21.31 12.16 12.64
C LEU A 79 19.86 12.08 13.12
N LYS A 80 19.34 13.14 13.69
CA LYS A 80 17.91 13.28 14.03
C LYS A 80 17.22 13.96 12.86
N VAL A 81 16.30 13.26 12.23
CA VAL A 81 15.46 13.80 11.15
C VAL A 81 14.01 13.71 11.58
N THR A 82 13.30 14.81 11.40
CA THR A 82 11.85 14.84 11.48
C THR A 82 11.31 15.30 10.14
N PHE A 83 10.45 14.49 9.56
CA PHE A 83 9.76 14.78 8.32
C PHE A 83 8.30 15.10 8.65
N TYR A 84 7.73 16.15 8.07
CA TYR A 84 6.38 16.61 8.35
C TYR A 84 5.71 17.20 7.11
N LYS A 85 4.38 17.24 7.13
CA LYS A 85 3.54 17.64 5.99
C LYS A 85 3.91 16.89 4.72
N GLY A 86 4.27 15.61 4.91
CA GLY A 86 4.73 14.74 3.85
C GLY A 86 3.61 14.31 2.92
N LYS A 87 3.96 14.15 1.65
CA LYS A 87 3.09 13.61 0.61
C LYS A 87 3.89 12.70 -0.31
N VAL A 88 3.48 11.45 -0.40
CA VAL A 88 4.09 10.47 -1.30
C VAL A 88 3.13 10.18 -2.43
N SER A 89 3.64 10.14 -3.65
CA SER A 89 2.85 9.94 -4.87
C SER A 89 3.62 9.14 -5.91
N GLY A 90 2.87 8.47 -6.81
CA GLY A 90 3.41 7.70 -7.92
C GLY A 90 2.93 6.26 -7.96
N PHE A 91 2.27 5.75 -6.91
CA PHE A 91 1.82 4.36 -6.84
C PHE A 91 0.82 3.97 -7.94
N ARG A 92 0.00 4.90 -8.42
CA ARG A 92 -0.91 4.66 -9.57
C ARG A 92 -0.21 4.20 -10.84
N LYS A 93 1.07 4.52 -10.97
CA LYS A 93 1.88 4.23 -12.16
C LYS A 93 2.87 3.11 -11.94
N CYS A 94 2.76 2.39 -10.83
CA CYS A 94 3.57 1.21 -10.61
C CYS A 94 3.23 0.14 -11.65
N ILE A 95 4.23 -0.61 -12.03
CA ILE A 95 4.11 -1.77 -12.91
C ILE A 95 4.19 -3.01 -12.05
N VAL A 96 3.22 -3.89 -12.21
CA VAL A 96 3.19 -5.19 -11.53
C VAL A 96 3.99 -6.17 -12.37
N ASP A 97 5.11 -6.64 -11.84
CA ASP A 97 6.03 -7.54 -12.55
C ASP A 97 5.62 -9.00 -12.37
N ASN A 98 5.18 -9.37 -11.17
CA ASN A 98 4.79 -10.74 -10.86
C ASN A 98 3.81 -10.79 -9.70
N VAL A 99 2.87 -11.74 -9.77
CA VAL A 99 1.96 -12.08 -8.67
C VAL A 99 1.91 -13.59 -8.53
N ILE A 100 2.10 -14.10 -7.33
CA ILE A 100 2.04 -15.51 -6.99
C ILE A 100 0.96 -15.70 -5.93
N SER A 101 0.03 -16.62 -6.15
CA SER A 101 -0.93 -17.03 -5.13
C SER A 101 -0.90 -18.56 -4.98
N GLN A 102 -0.59 -19.02 -3.79
CA GLN A 102 -0.63 -20.43 -3.40
C GLN A 102 -1.62 -20.59 -2.26
N LEU A 103 -2.91 -20.71 -2.61
CA LEU A 103 -4.01 -20.72 -1.65
C LEU A 103 -3.87 -21.82 -0.59
N GLU A 104 -3.41 -23.02 -0.99
CA GLU A 104 -3.15 -24.14 -0.08
C GLU A 104 -2.08 -23.82 0.97
N LYS A 105 -1.05 -23.07 0.58
CA LYS A 105 0.01 -22.61 1.48
C LYS A 105 -0.31 -21.28 2.16
N ARG A 106 -1.46 -20.70 1.83
CA ARG A 106 -1.88 -19.38 2.33
C ARG A 106 -0.82 -18.31 2.10
N TYR A 107 -0.19 -18.38 0.93
CA TYR A 107 0.91 -17.52 0.54
C TYR A 107 0.52 -16.66 -0.68
N PHE A 108 0.89 -15.38 -0.60
CA PHE A 108 0.74 -14.41 -1.67
C PHE A 108 2.06 -13.65 -1.83
N GLY A 109 2.58 -13.60 -3.06
CA GLY A 109 3.79 -12.85 -3.43
C GLY A 109 3.44 -11.79 -4.46
N LEU A 110 3.98 -10.58 -4.29
CA LEU A 110 3.80 -9.46 -5.20
C LEU A 110 5.16 -8.83 -5.49
N GLU A 111 5.49 -8.71 -6.78
CA GLU A 111 6.66 -7.98 -7.26
C GLU A 111 6.21 -6.85 -8.17
N PHE A 112 6.76 -5.65 -7.95
CA PHE A 112 6.42 -4.47 -8.73
C PHE A 112 7.55 -3.44 -8.70
N HIS A 113 7.52 -2.51 -9.65
CA HIS A 113 8.43 -1.38 -9.65
C HIS A 113 7.71 -0.06 -9.87
N CYS A 114 8.28 1.02 -9.31
CA CYS A 114 7.64 2.33 -9.27
C CYS A 114 8.61 3.49 -9.44
N ASN A 115 8.08 4.57 -10.01
CA ASN A 115 8.67 5.90 -9.87
C ASN A 115 7.89 6.68 -8.82
N LEU A 116 8.51 6.96 -7.68
CA LEU A 116 7.86 7.65 -6.57
C LEU A 116 8.42 9.05 -6.36
N THR A 117 7.57 9.93 -5.85
CA THR A 117 7.97 11.26 -5.42
C THR A 117 7.48 11.51 -4.00
N ILE A 118 8.39 11.85 -3.11
CA ILE A 118 8.15 12.25 -1.74
C ILE A 118 8.38 13.76 -1.67
N LYS A 119 7.43 14.52 -1.14
CA LYS A 119 7.53 15.96 -0.90
C LYS A 119 7.06 16.24 0.53
N GLY A 120 7.67 17.23 1.17
CA GLY A 120 7.26 17.67 2.50
C GLY A 120 8.25 18.68 3.05
N GLN A 121 8.23 18.82 4.35
CA GLN A 121 9.18 19.63 5.09
C GLN A 121 10.04 18.72 5.96
N TYR A 122 11.25 19.14 6.27
CA TYR A 122 12.14 18.39 7.14
C TYR A 122 12.88 19.30 8.11
N GLY A 123 13.25 18.74 9.24
CA GLY A 123 14.26 19.26 10.13
C GLY A 123 15.29 18.18 10.39
N ALA A 124 16.56 18.52 10.29
CA ALA A 124 17.66 17.58 10.49
C ALA A 124 18.78 18.20 11.31
N VAL A 125 19.23 17.49 12.36
CA VAL A 125 20.36 17.90 13.20
C VAL A 125 21.23 16.69 13.50
N GLY A 126 22.52 16.80 13.25
CA GLY A 126 23.48 15.72 13.49
C GLY A 126 24.54 15.63 12.41
N LYS A 127 24.86 14.42 11.96
CA LYS A 127 25.82 14.19 10.89
C LYS A 127 25.24 13.25 9.84
N ILE A 128 25.46 13.57 8.57
CA ILE A 128 25.20 12.66 7.45
C ILE A 128 26.56 12.34 6.81
N LEU A 129 26.96 11.07 6.88
CA LEU A 129 28.33 10.66 6.54
C LEU A 129 29.35 11.51 7.31
N LEU A 130 30.12 12.36 6.64
CA LEU A 130 31.14 13.21 7.23
C LEU A 130 30.69 14.65 7.50
N PHE A 131 29.50 15.02 7.03
CA PHE A 131 29.01 16.40 7.08
C PHE A 131 28.12 16.64 8.30
N PRO A 132 28.44 17.64 9.15
CA PRO A 132 27.51 18.09 10.17
C PRO A 132 26.31 18.76 9.48
N ILE A 133 25.09 18.38 9.86
CA ILE A 133 23.84 18.93 9.33
C ILE A 133 23.12 19.68 10.44
N ASN A 134 22.67 20.88 10.15
CA ASN A 134 21.73 21.65 10.96
C ASN A 134 20.83 22.44 10.01
N GLY A 135 19.85 21.78 9.46
CA GLY A 135 18.98 22.33 8.43
C GLY A 135 17.51 22.06 8.70
N GLU A 136 16.70 22.89 8.09
CA GLU A 136 15.26 22.72 8.01
C GLU A 136 14.76 23.38 6.72
N GLY A 137 13.79 22.79 6.07
CA GLY A 137 13.24 23.36 4.84
C GLY A 137 12.37 22.39 4.08
N ASP A 138 12.13 22.71 2.83
CA ASP A 138 11.40 21.83 1.93
C ASP A 138 12.28 20.67 1.49
N ALA A 139 11.69 19.51 1.42
CA ALA A 139 12.31 18.28 0.95
C ALA A 139 11.52 17.70 -0.24
N LYS A 140 12.26 17.30 -1.26
CA LYS A 140 11.75 16.50 -2.36
C LYS A 140 12.72 15.38 -2.67
N VAL A 141 12.22 14.15 -2.60
CA VAL A 141 12.99 12.96 -2.97
C VAL A 141 12.25 12.26 -4.11
N LYS A 142 12.99 11.92 -5.16
CA LYS A 142 12.48 11.12 -6.27
C LYS A 142 13.20 9.79 -6.31
N LEU A 143 12.42 8.73 -6.42
CA LEU A 143 12.90 7.37 -6.63
C LEU A 143 12.52 6.95 -8.06
N THR A 144 13.49 6.51 -8.83
CA THR A 144 13.29 6.04 -10.20
C THR A 144 13.51 4.54 -10.23
N ASN A 145 12.50 3.81 -10.69
CA ASN A 145 12.52 2.36 -10.82
C ASN A 145 12.78 1.62 -9.48
N LEU A 146 12.20 2.14 -8.37
CA LEU A 146 12.21 1.42 -7.09
C LEU A 146 11.54 0.06 -7.29
N ARG A 147 12.25 -1.03 -7.03
CA ARG A 147 11.75 -2.40 -7.15
C ARG A 147 11.38 -2.95 -5.78
N MET A 148 10.22 -3.55 -5.70
CA MET A 148 9.69 -4.10 -4.45
C MET A 148 9.26 -5.54 -4.66
N LYS A 149 9.55 -6.37 -3.66
CA LYS A 149 9.00 -7.71 -3.51
C LYS A 149 8.40 -7.83 -2.13
N VAL A 150 7.14 -8.25 -2.07
CA VAL A 150 6.42 -8.45 -0.81
C VAL A 150 5.86 -9.87 -0.78
N ASP A 151 6.20 -10.61 0.26
CA ASP A 151 5.72 -11.96 0.54
C ASP A 151 4.77 -11.90 1.74
N ILE A 152 3.51 -12.28 1.56
CA ILE A 152 2.47 -12.21 2.58
C ILE A 152 1.98 -13.63 2.90
N ASN A 153 2.03 -14.03 4.16
CA ASN A 153 1.30 -15.19 4.64
C ASN A 153 -0.06 -14.75 5.16
N THR A 154 -1.09 -15.42 4.67
CA THR A 154 -2.49 -15.13 5.01
C THR A 154 -3.08 -16.23 5.90
N LYS A 155 -4.27 -16.00 6.38
CA LYS A 155 -5.18 -16.97 6.99
C LYS A 155 -6.59 -16.65 6.55
N TYR A 156 -7.48 -17.65 6.61
CA TYR A 156 -8.90 -17.43 6.44
C TYR A 156 -9.53 -17.18 7.81
N VAL A 157 -10.38 -16.18 7.90
CA VAL A 157 -11.15 -15.83 9.08
C VAL A 157 -12.63 -15.72 8.69
N LYS A 158 -13.52 -16.06 9.61
CA LYS A 158 -14.97 -15.87 9.41
C LYS A 158 -15.41 -14.66 10.18
N ASP A 159 -16.27 -13.88 9.57
CA ASP A 159 -16.98 -12.80 10.24
C ASP A 159 -18.18 -13.34 11.08
N GLU A 160 -18.96 -12.45 11.68
CA GLU A 160 -20.14 -12.76 12.49
C GLU A 160 -21.24 -13.48 11.68
N ASN A 161 -21.25 -13.33 10.36
CA ASN A 161 -22.18 -13.95 9.43
C ASN A 161 -21.66 -15.26 8.83
N ALA A 162 -20.54 -15.77 9.35
CA ALA A 162 -19.83 -16.94 8.85
C ALA A 162 -19.26 -16.80 7.42
N VAL A 163 -19.12 -15.58 6.91
CA VAL A 163 -18.49 -15.25 5.62
C VAL A 163 -16.97 -15.30 5.77
N ASN A 164 -16.30 -15.87 4.78
CA ASN A 164 -14.85 -16.00 4.81
C ASN A 164 -14.15 -14.74 4.31
N HIS A 165 -13.07 -14.38 4.97
CA HIS A 165 -12.21 -13.26 4.62
C HIS A 165 -10.75 -13.68 4.64
N PHE A 166 -9.91 -13.00 3.84
CA PHE A 166 -8.47 -13.05 4.06
C PHE A 166 -8.09 -12.21 5.28
N ALA A 167 -7.06 -12.65 5.99
CA ALA A 167 -6.38 -11.82 6.97
C ALA A 167 -4.87 -12.02 6.83
N VAL A 168 -4.08 -10.98 7.00
CA VAL A 168 -2.63 -11.08 7.01
C VAL A 168 -2.17 -11.71 8.32
N ARG A 169 -1.33 -12.74 8.23
CA ARG A 169 -0.68 -13.37 9.39
C ARG A 169 0.67 -12.75 9.69
N ASN A 170 1.48 -12.63 8.68
CA ASN A 170 2.77 -11.95 8.68
C ASN A 170 3.18 -11.63 7.24
N TYR A 171 4.18 -10.79 7.11
CA TYR A 171 4.76 -10.45 5.81
C TYR A 171 6.27 -10.28 5.91
N LYS A 172 6.93 -10.40 4.77
CA LYS A 172 8.33 -10.04 4.55
C LYS A 172 8.41 -9.21 3.28
N TYR A 173 9.43 -8.41 3.16
CA TYR A 173 9.67 -7.67 1.93
C TYR A 173 11.17 -7.51 1.69
N SER A 174 11.51 -7.28 0.45
CA SER A 174 12.82 -6.83 0.00
C SER A 174 12.64 -5.76 -1.06
N PHE A 175 13.64 -4.92 -1.22
CA PHE A 175 13.59 -3.84 -2.19
C PHE A 175 14.98 -3.51 -2.74
N ASP A 176 15.01 -2.88 -3.90
CA ASP A 176 16.17 -2.24 -4.50
C ASP A 176 15.79 -0.83 -4.94
N TYR A 177 16.66 0.13 -4.69
CA TYR A 177 16.42 1.54 -5.05
C TYR A 177 16.37 1.78 -6.57
N GLY A 178 16.65 0.77 -7.37
CA GLY A 178 16.59 0.81 -8.83
C GLY A 178 17.63 1.72 -9.44
N ASP A 179 17.19 2.60 -10.33
CA ASP A 179 18.09 3.34 -11.20
C ASP A 179 18.67 4.59 -10.54
N ARG A 180 17.84 5.29 -9.75
CA ARG A 180 18.27 6.56 -9.13
C ARG A 180 17.39 6.96 -7.95
N VAL A 181 18.02 7.49 -6.91
CA VAL A 181 17.39 8.35 -5.90
C VAL A 181 17.98 9.75 -6.06
N SER A 182 17.12 10.77 -6.14
CA SER A 182 17.56 12.16 -6.21
C SER A 182 16.94 12.98 -5.10
N PHE A 183 17.78 13.79 -4.46
CA PHE A 183 17.45 14.63 -3.33
C PHE A 183 17.42 16.10 -3.77
N ASP A 184 16.38 16.82 -3.37
CA ASP A 184 16.28 18.28 -3.44
C ASP A 184 15.86 18.74 -2.02
N LEU A 185 16.84 19.11 -1.23
CA LEU A 185 16.71 19.48 0.17
C LEU A 185 17.10 20.95 0.31
N LYS A 186 16.18 21.79 0.73
CA LYS A 186 16.46 23.21 0.92
C LYS A 186 17.05 23.47 2.29
N ASN A 187 18.00 24.40 2.34
CA ASN A 187 18.56 24.94 3.60
C ASN A 187 19.16 23.85 4.52
N LEU A 188 19.96 22.94 3.94
CA LEU A 188 20.73 21.92 4.71
C LEU A 188 21.62 22.52 5.79
N PHE A 189 22.12 23.74 5.55
CA PHE A 189 22.89 24.52 6.51
C PHE A 189 22.25 25.89 6.65
N LYS A 190 21.75 26.18 7.84
CA LYS A 190 21.17 27.49 8.15
C LYS A 190 22.16 28.61 7.90
N GLY A 191 21.83 29.55 7.01
CA GLY A 191 22.64 30.72 6.69
C GLY A 191 23.76 30.53 5.70
N SER A 192 23.97 29.31 5.16
CA SER A 192 24.97 29.06 4.12
C SER A 192 24.38 28.31 2.92
N LYS A 193 24.05 29.08 1.89
CA LYS A 193 23.55 28.51 0.63
C LYS A 193 24.64 27.72 -0.09
N GLU A 194 25.84 28.24 -0.17
CA GLU A 194 26.98 27.61 -0.86
C GLU A 194 27.31 26.23 -0.26
N LEU A 195 27.37 26.14 1.08
CA LEU A 195 27.59 24.88 1.76
C LEU A 195 26.42 23.90 1.57
N SER A 196 25.19 24.42 1.60
CA SER A 196 24.00 23.60 1.32
C SER A 196 24.02 22.99 -0.07
N ASP A 197 24.35 23.79 -1.08
CA ASP A 197 24.42 23.35 -2.48
C ASP A 197 25.56 22.33 -2.69
N THR A 198 26.74 22.56 -2.07
CA THR A 198 27.87 21.64 -2.14
C THR A 198 27.55 20.27 -1.54
N VAL A 199 26.96 20.25 -0.35
CA VAL A 199 26.60 19.00 0.31
C VAL A 199 25.45 18.32 -0.42
N LEU A 200 24.46 19.05 -0.92
CA LEU A 200 23.40 18.49 -1.72
C LEU A 200 23.92 17.81 -3.01
N ALA A 201 24.88 18.44 -3.69
CA ALA A 201 25.54 17.84 -4.84
C ALA A 201 26.22 16.52 -4.44
N PHE A 202 27.01 16.53 -3.36
CA PHE A 202 27.66 15.33 -2.85
C PHE A 202 26.65 14.20 -2.52
N LEU A 203 25.52 14.51 -1.88
CA LEU A 203 24.47 13.52 -1.58
C LEU A 203 23.88 12.92 -2.86
N ASN A 204 23.68 13.73 -3.89
CA ASN A 204 23.16 13.26 -5.18
C ASN A 204 24.19 12.45 -5.98
N ASP A 205 25.47 12.79 -5.90
CA ASP A 205 26.53 12.02 -6.55
C ASP A 205 26.74 10.65 -5.88
N ASN A 206 26.53 10.59 -4.56
CA ASN A 206 26.66 9.38 -3.75
C ASN A 206 25.28 8.81 -3.34
N TRP A 207 24.27 9.04 -4.16
CA TRP A 207 22.87 8.77 -3.82
C TRP A 207 22.61 7.34 -3.33
N ARG A 208 23.28 6.32 -3.90
CA ARG A 208 23.07 4.93 -3.52
C ARG A 208 23.51 4.68 -2.09
N THR A 209 24.70 5.09 -1.73
CA THR A 209 25.22 4.98 -0.36
C THR A 209 24.30 5.70 0.64
N VAL A 210 23.85 6.91 0.29
CA VAL A 210 22.93 7.69 1.13
C VAL A 210 21.58 6.97 1.29
N ALA A 211 21.02 6.46 0.20
CA ALA A 211 19.75 5.76 0.24
C ALA A 211 19.84 4.43 1.04
N GLU A 212 20.90 3.66 0.86
CA GLU A 212 21.12 2.40 1.58
C GLU A 212 21.34 2.61 3.08
N GLU A 213 22.07 3.67 3.45
CA GLU A 213 22.36 3.98 4.86
C GLU A 213 21.11 4.54 5.59
N PHE A 214 20.34 5.40 4.92
CA PHE A 214 19.31 6.21 5.59
C PHE A 214 17.88 5.94 5.14
N GLY A 215 17.65 5.20 4.05
CA GLY A 215 16.33 5.06 3.45
C GLY A 215 15.46 3.97 4.06
N LYS A 216 16.07 2.93 4.66
CA LYS A 216 15.32 1.77 5.16
C LYS A 216 14.16 2.13 6.10
N PRO A 217 14.30 2.99 7.12
CA PRO A 217 13.18 3.32 8.02
C PRO A 217 12.00 3.96 7.30
N ILE A 218 12.24 4.67 6.19
CA ILE A 218 11.18 5.29 5.38
C ILE A 218 10.44 4.21 4.58
N VAL A 219 11.17 3.25 4.04
CA VAL A 219 10.58 2.11 3.33
C VAL A 219 9.78 1.24 4.29
N ASP A 220 10.32 0.95 5.50
CA ASP A 220 9.63 0.20 6.55
C ASP A 220 8.26 0.83 6.86
N TYR A 221 8.23 2.15 7.08
CA TYR A 221 7.00 2.89 7.34
C TYR A 221 5.99 2.79 6.18
N ALA A 222 6.47 2.95 4.94
CA ALA A 222 5.61 2.90 3.75
C ALA A 222 5.02 1.49 3.53
N VAL A 223 5.80 0.44 3.73
CA VAL A 223 5.35 -0.95 3.61
C VAL A 223 4.33 -1.28 4.71
N ASP A 224 4.61 -0.92 5.96
CA ASP A 224 3.68 -1.14 7.06
C ASP A 224 2.32 -0.45 6.82
N LEU A 225 2.35 0.79 6.32
CA LEU A 225 1.13 1.51 5.92
C LEU A 225 0.36 0.79 4.81
N ALA A 226 1.07 0.32 3.78
CA ALA A 226 0.45 -0.41 2.66
C ALA A 226 -0.19 -1.73 3.13
N ILE A 227 0.49 -2.49 3.99
CA ILE A 227 -0.03 -3.74 4.57
C ILE A 227 -1.29 -3.47 5.40
N ARG A 228 -1.28 -2.47 6.28
CA ARG A 228 -2.49 -2.10 7.06
C ARG A 228 -3.65 -1.66 6.17
N THR A 229 -3.36 -1.04 5.04
CA THR A 229 -4.39 -0.67 4.07
C THR A 229 -5.01 -1.89 3.41
N ILE A 230 -4.17 -2.89 3.04
CA ILE A 230 -4.62 -4.18 2.51
C ILE A 230 -5.42 -4.97 3.56
N GLU A 231 -4.98 -4.97 4.82
CA GLU A 231 -5.71 -5.62 5.92
C GLU A 231 -7.13 -5.07 6.06
N LYS A 232 -7.28 -3.73 6.07
CA LYS A 232 -8.61 -3.10 6.12
C LYS A 232 -9.51 -3.50 4.94
N PHE A 233 -8.94 -3.63 3.75
CA PHE A 233 -9.67 -4.09 2.59
C PHE A 233 -10.12 -5.54 2.76
N PHE A 234 -9.23 -6.43 3.19
CA PHE A 234 -9.51 -7.84 3.42
C PHE A 234 -10.55 -8.07 4.54
N GLU A 235 -10.56 -7.22 5.59
CA GLU A 235 -11.56 -7.28 6.66
C GLU A 235 -12.97 -7.02 6.16
N LYS A 236 -13.14 -6.25 5.09
CA LYS A 236 -14.43 -5.81 4.59
C LYS A 236 -14.94 -6.64 3.42
N VAL A 237 -14.03 -7.08 2.55
CA VAL A 237 -14.40 -7.75 1.30
C VAL A 237 -14.33 -9.26 1.46
N PRO A 238 -15.45 -10.00 1.19
CA PRO A 238 -15.49 -11.44 1.23
C PRO A 238 -14.46 -12.10 0.30
N TYR A 239 -13.96 -13.27 0.72
CA TYR A 239 -13.04 -14.07 -0.09
C TYR A 239 -13.60 -14.33 -1.49
N GLU A 240 -14.88 -14.70 -1.56
CA GLU A 240 -15.57 -15.09 -2.78
C GLU A 240 -15.71 -13.94 -3.79
N GLU A 241 -15.57 -12.69 -3.34
CA GLU A 241 -15.55 -11.50 -4.21
C GLU A 241 -14.14 -11.19 -4.75
N LEU A 242 -13.10 -11.82 -4.21
CA LEU A 242 -11.71 -11.62 -4.59
C LEU A 242 -11.16 -12.76 -5.45
N VAL A 243 -11.64 -13.98 -5.24
CA VAL A 243 -11.13 -15.19 -5.90
C VAL A 243 -12.29 -16.14 -6.22
N ASN A 244 -12.40 -16.56 -7.48
CA ASN A 244 -13.40 -17.55 -7.94
C ASN A 244 -12.94 -19.01 -7.75
N VAL A 245 -11.90 -19.23 -6.93
CA VAL A 245 -11.39 -20.58 -6.61
C VAL A 245 -11.84 -20.96 -5.21
N PRO A 246 -12.36 -22.19 -4.98
CA PRO A 246 -12.78 -22.62 -3.65
C PRO A 246 -11.65 -22.54 -2.63
N ILE A 247 -11.99 -22.23 -1.38
CA ILE A 247 -11.04 -22.23 -0.27
C ILE A 247 -10.50 -23.65 -0.09
N PRO A 248 -9.17 -23.86 -0.11
CA PRO A 248 -8.57 -25.15 0.17
C PRO A 248 -8.90 -25.62 1.59
N GLN A 249 -9.21 -26.92 1.72
CA GLN A 249 -9.53 -27.57 2.98
C GLN A 249 -8.29 -27.76 3.85
#